data_6c77a5b0aafbe16824ea076047231558
#
_entry.id   6c77a5b0aafbe16824ea076047231558
#
_cell.length_a   1.000
_cell.length_b   1.000
_cell.length_c   1.000
_cell.angle_alpha   90.00
_cell.angle_beta   90.00
_cell.angle_gamma   90.00
#
_symmetry.space_group_name_H-M   'P 1'
#
loop_
_entity.id
_entity.type
_entity.pdbx_description
1 polymer ?
#
loop_
_entity_poly.entity_id
_entity_poly.type
_entity_poly.pdbx_seq_one_letter_code
_entity_poly.pdbx_strand_id
1 'polypeptide(L)'
;MAPAHGVPLQDLATDSVDKINIPVRGIQDHALIGNLRTAALVSIDGSIESMCIPYFDSPSVFARILDADKGGHFSITPTWNFKPKQAYAPNSNVLVTKFLSEDGVGVITDLLVPKGANTYRKGEKTHLPWLIRKVESIRGKVPFRMECAPAFNYCRDKHTTEVSPTSSE
;
A
#
# COMPACT_ATOMS: atom_id res chain seq x y z
N MET A 1 -43.37 -25.71 24.13
CA MET A 1 -41.99 -25.82 23.62
C MET A 1 -42.04 -25.40 22.16
N ALA A 2 -41.78 -24.13 21.87
CA ALA A 2 -41.82 -23.55 20.52
C ALA A 2 -40.41 -23.37 20.01
N PRO A 3 -40.11 -23.64 18.72
CA PRO A 3 -38.76 -23.49 18.18
C PRO A 3 -38.47 -22.02 17.90
N ALA A 4 -37.24 -21.64 18.24
CA ALA A 4 -36.71 -20.32 17.97
C ALA A 4 -36.54 -20.13 16.46
N HIS A 5 -37.20 -19.11 15.90
CA HIS A 5 -36.96 -18.63 14.54
C HIS A 5 -35.62 -17.93 14.49
N GLY A 6 -34.66 -18.55 13.76
CA GLY A 6 -33.43 -17.90 13.35
C GLY A 6 -33.76 -16.82 12.35
N VAL A 7 -33.31 -15.61 12.63
CA VAL A 7 -33.33 -14.48 11.69
C VAL A 7 -32.31 -14.76 10.57
N PRO A 8 -32.71 -14.70 9.30
CA PRO A 8 -31.74 -14.88 8.20
C PRO A 8 -30.80 -13.67 8.14
N LEU A 9 -29.50 -13.96 8.13
CA LEU A 9 -28.42 -13.00 7.84
C LEU A 9 -28.42 -12.63 6.33
N GLN A 10 -29.47 -11.99 5.88
CA GLN A 10 -29.52 -11.32 4.58
C GLN A 10 -29.88 -9.88 4.86
N ASP A 11 -28.99 -8.98 4.50
CA ASP A 11 -29.03 -7.53 4.46
C ASP A 11 -27.99 -6.84 5.37
N LEU A 12 -26.73 -7.29 5.28
CA LEU A 12 -25.64 -6.33 5.34
C LEU A 12 -25.50 -5.79 3.92
N ALA A 13 -26.25 -4.72 3.66
CA ALA A 13 -26.11 -3.92 2.47
C ALA A 13 -24.60 -3.66 2.28
N THR A 14 -24.09 -4.11 1.15
CA THR A 14 -22.86 -3.59 0.60
C THR A 14 -23.13 -2.12 0.32
N ASP A 15 -22.84 -1.26 1.32
CA ASP A 15 -22.66 0.14 1.06
C ASP A 15 -21.72 0.21 -0.14
N SER A 16 -22.23 0.76 -1.22
CA SER A 16 -21.45 1.11 -2.40
C SER A 16 -20.40 2.11 -1.91
N VAL A 17 -19.25 1.57 -1.51
CA VAL A 17 -18.08 2.39 -1.24
C VAL A 17 -17.80 3.09 -2.56
N ASP A 18 -18.13 4.38 -2.63
CA ASP A 18 -17.82 5.21 -3.78
C ASP A 18 -16.36 4.93 -4.14
N LYS A 19 -16.16 4.28 -5.29
CA LYS A 19 -14.83 4.08 -5.84
C LYS A 19 -14.29 5.48 -6.08
N ILE A 20 -13.42 5.94 -5.18
CA ILE A 20 -12.69 7.18 -5.42
C ILE A 20 -11.96 6.92 -6.74
N ASN A 21 -12.39 7.61 -7.78
CA ASN A 21 -11.77 7.52 -9.09
C ASN A 21 -10.39 8.18 -8.97
N ILE A 22 -9.40 7.42 -8.52
CA ILE A 22 -8.02 7.89 -8.44
C ILE A 22 -7.52 7.90 -9.88
N PRO A 23 -7.24 9.07 -10.46
CA PRO A 23 -6.81 9.16 -11.85
C PRO A 23 -5.50 8.38 -12.02
N VAL A 24 -5.40 7.62 -13.11
CA VAL A 24 -4.14 6.96 -13.50
C VAL A 24 -3.08 8.04 -13.64
N ARG A 25 -2.00 7.91 -12.86
CA ARG A 25 -0.88 8.85 -12.89
C ARG A 25 0.06 8.51 -14.02
N GLY A 26 0.63 9.56 -14.64
CA GLY A 26 1.70 9.35 -15.59
C GLY A 26 2.96 8.78 -14.93
N ILE A 27 3.81 8.10 -15.70
CA ILE A 27 5.06 7.51 -15.16
C ILE A 27 5.96 8.54 -14.48
N GLN A 28 5.93 9.80 -14.91
CA GLN A 28 6.68 10.92 -14.33
C GLN A 28 6.23 11.29 -12.91
N ASP A 29 5.03 10.87 -12.51
CA ASP A 29 4.47 11.12 -11.18
C ASP A 29 4.78 9.98 -10.19
N HIS A 30 5.71 9.10 -10.55
CA HIS A 30 6.12 7.97 -9.73
C HIS A 30 7.57 8.10 -9.29
N ALA A 31 7.82 7.69 -8.06
CA ALA A 31 9.16 7.44 -7.54
C ALA A 31 9.41 5.94 -7.43
N LEU A 32 10.68 5.54 -7.47
CA LEU A 32 11.11 4.15 -7.38
C LEU A 32 11.78 3.90 -6.04
N ILE A 33 11.31 2.93 -5.29
CA ILE A 33 12.03 2.37 -4.15
C ILE A 33 12.45 0.93 -4.46
N GLY A 34 13.57 0.48 -3.89
CA GLY A 34 14.08 -0.86 -4.19
C GLY A 34 15.11 -1.35 -3.19
N ASN A 35 15.40 -2.65 -3.24
CA ASN A 35 16.36 -3.32 -2.38
C ASN A 35 17.40 -4.14 -3.15
N LEU A 36 17.61 -3.84 -4.43
CA LEU A 36 18.48 -4.54 -5.38
C LEU A 36 18.01 -5.94 -5.79
N ARG A 37 16.80 -6.35 -5.37
CA ARG A 37 16.16 -7.62 -5.76
C ARG A 37 14.79 -7.40 -6.36
N THR A 38 14.05 -6.47 -5.80
CA THR A 38 12.78 -6.01 -6.30
C THR A 38 12.68 -4.50 -6.14
N ALA A 39 11.70 -3.92 -6.80
CA ALA A 39 11.38 -2.51 -6.72
C ALA A 39 9.87 -2.30 -6.70
N ALA A 40 9.46 -1.15 -6.18
CA ALA A 40 8.09 -0.69 -6.23
C ALA A 40 8.02 0.74 -6.80
N LEU A 41 7.05 0.98 -7.66
CA LEU A 41 6.70 2.31 -8.14
C LEU A 41 5.64 2.90 -7.20
N VAL A 42 5.96 4.04 -6.62
CA VAL A 42 5.11 4.76 -5.67
C VAL A 42 4.67 6.07 -6.30
N SER A 43 3.38 6.23 -6.56
CA SER A 43 2.85 7.47 -7.11
C SER A 43 2.88 8.60 -6.09
N ILE A 44 2.79 9.83 -6.58
CA ILE A 44 2.87 11.05 -5.75
C ILE A 44 1.75 11.15 -4.71
N ASP A 45 0.64 10.44 -4.91
CA ASP A 45 -0.48 10.36 -3.96
C ASP A 45 -0.34 9.25 -2.91
N GLY A 46 0.81 8.57 -2.88
CA GLY A 46 1.13 7.55 -1.89
C GLY A 46 0.61 6.16 -2.22
N SER A 47 0.30 5.88 -3.49
CA SER A 47 -0.10 4.55 -3.94
C SER A 47 1.07 3.78 -4.55
N ILE A 48 1.21 2.52 -4.20
CA ILE A 48 2.09 1.58 -4.90
C ILE A 48 1.34 1.02 -6.08
N GLU A 49 1.83 1.33 -7.28
CA GLU A 49 1.18 1.04 -8.56
C GLU A 49 1.80 -0.14 -9.30
N SER A 50 3.03 -0.50 -8.93
CA SER A 50 3.73 -1.64 -9.53
C SER A 50 4.72 -2.23 -8.54
N MET A 51 4.68 -3.55 -8.38
CA MET A 51 5.63 -4.30 -7.56
C MET A 51 5.59 -5.78 -7.91
N CYS A 52 6.77 -6.40 -8.06
CA CYS A 52 6.98 -7.84 -8.17
C CYS A 52 7.70 -8.35 -6.92
N ILE A 53 7.37 -9.52 -6.42
CA ILE A 53 7.98 -10.13 -5.24
C ILE A 53 8.20 -11.62 -5.53
N PRO A 54 9.33 -12.20 -5.11
CA PRO A 54 10.45 -11.63 -4.36
C PRO A 54 11.53 -10.97 -5.23
N TYR A 55 11.46 -11.07 -6.57
CA TYR A 55 12.48 -10.57 -7.51
C TYR A 55 11.85 -9.69 -8.59
N PHE A 56 12.67 -8.97 -9.36
CA PHE A 56 12.22 -8.12 -10.47
C PHE A 56 11.47 -8.88 -11.56
N ASP A 57 11.84 -10.14 -11.81
CA ASP A 57 11.28 -11.04 -12.80
C ASP A 57 10.17 -11.95 -12.27
N SER A 58 9.82 -11.82 -10.99
CA SER A 58 8.70 -12.54 -10.40
C SER A 58 7.36 -12.01 -10.90
N PRO A 59 6.28 -12.81 -10.85
CA PRO A 59 4.95 -12.33 -11.14
C PRO A 59 4.57 -11.10 -10.29
N SER A 60 3.79 -10.19 -10.87
CA SER A 60 3.38 -8.97 -10.18
C SER A 60 2.45 -9.26 -9.01
N VAL A 61 2.57 -8.43 -7.97
CA VAL A 61 1.59 -8.31 -6.88
C VAL A 61 0.71 -7.09 -7.11
N PHE A 62 1.32 -6.00 -7.59
CA PHE A 62 0.63 -4.79 -8.00
C PHE A 62 1.08 -4.41 -9.40
N ALA A 63 0.16 -4.05 -10.27
CA ALA A 63 0.40 -3.69 -11.65
C ALA A 63 -0.62 -2.67 -12.19
N ARG A 64 -1.17 -1.79 -11.34
CA ARG A 64 -2.17 -0.77 -11.73
C ARG A 64 -1.65 0.18 -12.81
N ILE A 65 -0.34 0.39 -12.87
CA ILE A 65 0.29 1.17 -13.95
C ILE A 65 0.06 0.55 -15.34
N LEU A 66 -0.19 -0.76 -15.42
CA LEU A 66 -0.47 -1.47 -16.67
C LEU A 66 -1.98 -1.58 -16.96
N ASP A 67 -2.79 -1.72 -15.92
CA ASP A 67 -4.24 -1.85 -16.01
C ASP A 67 -4.86 -1.22 -14.77
N ALA A 68 -5.51 -0.08 -14.96
CA ALA A 68 -6.08 0.73 -13.88
C ALA A 68 -7.19 0.01 -13.10
N ASP A 69 -7.94 -0.86 -13.76
CA ASP A 69 -9.12 -1.52 -13.18
C ASP A 69 -8.77 -2.84 -12.47
N LYS A 70 -7.82 -3.59 -13.03
CA LYS A 70 -7.52 -4.97 -12.61
C LYS A 70 -6.14 -5.13 -12.00
N GLY A 71 -5.22 -4.20 -12.26
CA GLY A 71 -3.80 -4.36 -11.93
C GLY A 71 -3.48 -4.39 -10.44
N GLY A 72 -4.39 -3.97 -9.60
CA GLY A 72 -4.19 -3.94 -8.15
C GLY A 72 -3.22 -2.87 -7.70
N HIS A 73 -3.33 -2.47 -6.43
CA HIS A 73 -2.51 -1.41 -5.84
C HIS A 73 -2.48 -1.50 -4.31
N PHE A 74 -1.58 -0.72 -3.70
CA PHE A 74 -1.55 -0.51 -2.27
C PHE A 74 -1.43 0.98 -1.96
N SER A 75 -2.54 1.62 -1.64
CA SER A 75 -2.59 3.05 -1.31
C SER A 75 -2.70 3.31 0.18
N ILE A 76 -2.06 4.39 0.63
CA ILE A 76 -2.28 5.02 1.92
C ILE A 76 -2.37 6.52 1.62
N THR A 77 -3.56 7.10 1.73
CA THR A 77 -3.83 8.49 1.31
C THR A 77 -4.66 9.21 2.37
N PRO A 78 -4.46 10.52 2.57
CA PRO A 78 -5.39 11.30 3.38
C PRO A 78 -6.79 11.30 2.78
N THR A 79 -7.82 11.39 3.63
CA THR A 79 -9.22 11.39 3.20
C THR A 79 -9.75 12.76 2.78
N TRP A 80 -8.95 13.81 2.90
CA TRP A 80 -9.29 15.19 2.53
C TRP A 80 -8.37 15.74 1.42
N ASN A 81 -8.66 16.95 0.93
CA ASN A 81 -7.84 17.61 -0.08
C ASN A 81 -6.45 17.94 0.46
N PHE A 82 -5.42 17.61 -0.30
CA PHE A 82 -4.02 17.81 0.04
C PHE A 82 -3.19 18.17 -1.20
N LYS A 83 -2.04 18.81 -0.94
CA LYS A 83 -0.98 18.99 -1.94
C LYS A 83 0.16 18.03 -1.62
N PRO A 84 0.43 17.04 -2.46
CA PRO A 84 1.51 16.09 -2.22
C PRO A 84 2.85 16.70 -2.58
N LYS A 85 3.88 16.33 -1.83
CA LYS A 85 5.30 16.55 -2.17
C LYS A 85 6.07 15.29 -1.88
N GLN A 86 6.87 14.84 -2.84
CA GLN A 86 7.62 13.61 -2.76
C GLN A 86 9.10 13.88 -2.97
N ALA A 87 9.95 13.31 -2.13
CA ALA A 87 11.40 13.40 -2.23
C ALA A 87 12.06 12.21 -1.53
N TYR A 88 13.26 11.86 -1.96
CA TYR A 88 14.07 10.90 -1.22
C TYR A 88 14.73 11.55 0.00
N ALA A 89 14.87 10.79 1.07
CA ALA A 89 15.71 11.19 2.19
C ALA A 89 17.19 11.29 1.73
N PRO A 90 17.98 12.23 2.26
CA PRO A 90 19.36 12.43 1.83
C PRO A 90 20.18 11.15 1.84
N ASN A 91 20.90 10.89 0.74
CA ASN A 91 21.80 9.75 0.55
C ASN A 91 21.14 8.38 0.77
N SER A 92 19.86 8.25 0.47
CA SER A 92 19.11 7.02 0.69
C SER A 92 18.12 6.72 -0.43
N ASN A 93 17.60 5.49 -0.43
CA ASN A 93 16.48 5.04 -1.23
C ASN A 93 15.16 5.02 -0.41
N VAL A 94 15.10 5.81 0.64
CA VAL A 94 13.92 6.01 1.46
C VAL A 94 13.10 7.14 0.88
N LEU A 95 11.88 6.83 0.47
CA LEU A 95 10.98 7.80 -0.13
C LEU A 95 10.11 8.45 0.95
N VAL A 96 10.01 9.77 0.92
CA VAL A 96 9.17 10.55 1.83
C VAL A 96 8.11 11.29 1.03
N THR A 97 6.86 10.95 1.24
CA THR A 97 5.71 11.63 0.66
C THR A 97 5.01 12.46 1.73
N LYS A 98 4.97 13.79 1.55
CA LYS A 98 4.29 14.72 2.44
C LYS A 98 2.97 15.15 1.85
N PHE A 99 1.92 15.12 2.64
CA PHE A 99 0.59 15.60 2.29
C PHE A 99 0.29 16.87 3.09
N LEU A 100 0.20 17.97 2.37
CA LEU A 100 0.05 19.30 2.94
C LEU A 100 -1.40 19.78 2.79
N SER A 101 -2.02 20.16 3.88
CA SER A 101 -3.33 20.81 3.91
C SER A 101 -3.34 21.96 4.92
N GLU A 102 -4.40 22.76 4.94
CA GLU A 102 -4.60 23.81 5.94
C GLU A 102 -4.75 23.21 7.35
N ASP A 103 -5.44 22.07 7.46
CA ASP A 103 -5.76 21.41 8.73
C ASP A 103 -4.63 20.55 9.28
N GLY A 104 -3.68 20.17 8.46
CA GLY A 104 -2.61 19.30 8.92
C GLY A 104 -1.55 18.94 7.88
N VAL A 105 -0.54 18.23 8.37
CA VAL A 105 0.55 17.70 7.57
C VAL A 105 0.74 16.23 7.93
N GLY A 106 0.49 15.36 6.94
CA GLY A 106 0.76 13.93 7.02
C GLY A 106 2.01 13.54 6.24
N VAL A 107 2.66 12.48 6.66
CA VAL A 107 3.86 11.97 6.00
C VAL A 107 3.78 10.46 5.88
N ILE A 108 4.13 9.94 4.71
CA ILE A 108 4.43 8.52 4.52
C ILE A 108 5.90 8.38 4.20
N THR A 109 6.55 7.45 4.89
CA THR A 109 7.93 7.06 4.61
C THR A 109 7.92 5.63 4.10
N ASP A 110 8.31 5.45 2.85
CA ASP A 110 8.30 4.18 2.15
C ASP A 110 9.72 3.68 1.90
N LEU A 111 9.97 2.42 2.21
CA LEU A 111 11.24 1.77 1.89
C LEU A 111 11.09 0.27 1.69
N LEU A 112 11.95 -0.28 0.83
CA LEU A 112 12.23 -1.70 0.76
C LEU A 112 13.55 -1.95 1.47
N VAL A 113 13.54 -2.84 2.46
CA VAL A 113 14.73 -3.12 3.28
C VAL A 113 15.82 -3.76 2.41
N PRO A 114 16.98 -3.08 2.23
CA PRO A 114 18.08 -3.63 1.46
C PRO A 114 18.75 -4.76 2.22
N LYS A 115 19.41 -5.64 1.47
CA LYS A 115 20.29 -6.65 2.06
C LYS A 115 21.50 -5.96 2.70
N GLY A 116 21.44 -5.66 4.00
CA GLY A 116 22.55 -5.03 4.73
C GLY A 116 23.62 -6.03 5.12
N ALA A 117 24.89 -5.60 5.05
CA ALA A 117 26.03 -6.42 5.50
C ALA A 117 25.97 -6.76 7.00
N ASN A 118 25.23 -6.00 7.79
CA ASN A 118 25.15 -6.12 9.25
C ASN A 118 23.92 -6.88 9.76
N THR A 119 23.01 -7.33 8.89
CA THR A 119 21.79 -8.05 9.29
C THR A 119 21.99 -9.55 9.35
N TYR A 120 23.19 -10.04 9.05
CA TYR A 120 23.47 -11.47 9.06
C TYR A 120 24.14 -11.87 10.37
N ARG A 121 23.41 -12.51 11.25
CA ARG A 121 24.01 -13.53 12.08
C ARG A 121 24.49 -14.65 11.15
N LYS A 122 25.79 -15.01 11.26
CA LYS A 122 26.42 -16.07 10.49
C LYS A 122 25.53 -17.32 10.53
N GLY A 123 24.86 -17.67 9.43
CA GLY A 123 23.98 -18.84 9.34
C GLY A 123 22.50 -18.58 8.97
N GLU A 124 21.97 -17.38 9.11
CA GLU A 124 20.59 -17.08 8.72
C GLU A 124 20.52 -16.64 7.25
N LYS A 125 19.93 -17.51 6.42
CA LYS A 125 19.70 -17.24 4.98
C LYS A 125 18.37 -16.53 4.71
N THR A 126 17.65 -16.09 5.73
CA THR A 126 16.27 -15.61 5.59
C THR A 126 16.26 -14.15 5.15
N HIS A 127 15.96 -13.92 3.88
CA HIS A 127 15.65 -12.60 3.34
C HIS A 127 14.15 -12.40 3.43
N LEU A 128 13.72 -11.52 4.30
CA LEU A 128 12.34 -11.07 4.30
C LEU A 128 12.22 -9.88 3.34
N PRO A 129 11.45 -9.99 2.27
CA PRO A 129 11.19 -8.89 1.34
C PRO A 129 10.22 -7.88 1.98
N TRP A 130 10.69 -7.15 2.98
CA TRP A 130 9.85 -6.22 3.71
C TRP A 130 9.69 -4.92 2.94
N LEU A 131 8.46 -4.63 2.60
CA LEU A 131 8.00 -3.30 2.27
C LEU A 131 7.53 -2.63 3.56
N ILE A 132 8.19 -1.55 3.94
CA ILE A 132 7.82 -0.77 5.12
C ILE A 132 7.19 0.53 4.66
N ARG A 133 5.99 0.82 5.19
CA ARG A 133 5.25 2.05 4.98
C ARG A 133 4.92 2.66 6.35
N LYS A 134 5.68 3.67 6.76
CA LYS A 134 5.47 4.37 8.04
C LYS A 134 4.61 5.60 7.81
N VAL A 135 3.53 5.72 8.56
CA VAL A 135 2.59 6.86 8.49
C VAL A 135 2.73 7.70 9.74
N GLU A 136 2.87 9.02 9.57
CA GLU A 136 3.04 9.98 10.65
C GLU A 136 2.17 11.21 10.42
N SER A 137 1.58 11.74 11.48
CA SER A 137 0.99 13.07 11.50
C SER A 137 1.98 14.04 12.13
N ILE A 138 2.50 14.98 11.33
CA ILE A 138 3.49 15.97 11.79
C ILE A 138 2.80 17.17 12.41
N ARG A 139 1.63 17.54 11.90
CA ARG A 139 0.84 18.65 12.41
C ARG A 139 -0.64 18.33 12.23
N GLY A 140 -1.45 18.68 13.25
CA GLY A 140 -2.90 18.47 13.23
C GLY A 140 -3.28 16.99 13.31
N LYS A 141 -4.52 16.69 12.95
CA LYS A 141 -5.04 15.31 12.86
C LYS A 141 -5.26 15.00 11.40
N VAL A 142 -4.53 14.04 10.85
CA VAL A 142 -4.64 13.64 9.46
C VAL A 142 -5.23 12.24 9.39
N PRO A 143 -6.50 12.08 9.03
CA PRO A 143 -7.08 10.77 8.81
C PRO A 143 -6.56 10.20 7.48
N PHE A 144 -6.04 8.98 7.54
CA PHE A 144 -5.59 8.22 6.37
C PHE A 144 -6.52 7.06 6.08
N ARG A 145 -6.77 6.83 4.80
CA ARG A 145 -7.39 5.62 4.29
C ARG A 145 -6.31 4.71 3.73
N MET A 146 -6.32 3.46 4.16
CA MET A 146 -5.48 2.40 3.62
C MET A 146 -6.32 1.46 2.76
N GLU A 147 -5.84 1.15 1.57
CA GLU A 147 -6.44 0.19 0.67
C GLU A 147 -5.35 -0.70 0.08
N CYS A 148 -5.46 -2.00 0.32
CA CYS A 148 -4.55 -3.00 -0.23
C CYS A 148 -5.36 -3.98 -1.07
N ALA A 149 -5.23 -3.87 -2.39
CA ALA A 149 -5.93 -4.65 -3.39
C ALA A 149 -4.90 -5.36 -4.29
N PRO A 150 -4.31 -6.48 -3.86
CA PRO A 150 -3.34 -7.20 -4.68
C PRO A 150 -4.00 -7.83 -5.90
N ALA A 151 -3.24 -7.96 -6.99
CA ALA A 151 -3.64 -8.62 -8.23
C ALA A 151 -2.50 -9.56 -8.68
N PHE A 152 -2.45 -10.71 -8.04
CA PHE A 152 -1.36 -11.66 -8.21
C PHE A 152 -1.24 -12.15 -9.65
N ASN A 153 0.01 -12.34 -10.10
CA ASN A 153 0.36 -12.87 -11.40
C ASN A 153 -0.34 -12.10 -12.55
N TYR A 154 -0.23 -10.76 -12.52
CA TYR A 154 -0.88 -9.88 -13.50
C TYR A 154 -2.41 -10.10 -13.56
N CYS A 155 -3.06 -10.20 -12.40
CA CYS A 155 -4.50 -10.46 -12.25
C CYS A 155 -4.97 -11.81 -12.81
N ARG A 156 -4.07 -12.79 -12.95
CA ARG A 156 -4.42 -14.13 -13.45
C ARG A 156 -4.79 -15.10 -12.34
N ASP A 157 -4.25 -14.89 -11.14
CA ASP A 157 -4.47 -15.77 -10.00
C ASP A 157 -5.63 -15.28 -9.14
N LYS A 158 -6.49 -16.23 -8.77
CA LYS A 158 -7.58 -15.96 -7.83
C LYS A 158 -7.01 -15.93 -6.41
N HIS A 159 -7.50 -15.00 -5.59
CA HIS A 159 -7.17 -14.92 -4.17
C HIS A 159 -8.39 -14.56 -3.35
N THR A 160 -8.31 -14.78 -2.05
CA THR A 160 -9.27 -14.35 -1.05
C THR A 160 -8.60 -13.43 -0.05
N THR A 161 -9.32 -12.43 0.44
CA THR A 161 -8.85 -11.53 1.49
C THR A 161 -9.73 -11.70 2.70
N GLU A 162 -9.11 -11.96 3.85
CA GLU A 162 -9.79 -12.05 5.13
C GLU A 162 -9.31 -10.92 6.04
N VAL A 163 -10.24 -10.23 6.67
CA VAL A 163 -9.95 -9.19 7.66
C VAL A 163 -10.38 -9.72 9.02
N SER A 164 -9.39 -10.01 9.86
CA SER A 164 -9.67 -10.39 11.24
C SER A 164 -9.85 -9.14 12.09
N PRO A 165 -10.93 -9.03 12.91
CA PRO A 165 -11.05 -7.93 13.86
C PRO A 165 -9.90 -8.01 14.86
N THR A 166 -9.19 -6.91 15.04
CA THR A 166 -8.17 -6.81 16.09
C THR A 166 -8.87 -6.88 17.43
N SER A 167 -8.63 -7.93 18.22
CA SER A 167 -9.02 -7.95 19.62
C SER A 167 -8.26 -6.82 20.32
N SER A 168 -8.96 -5.76 20.71
CA SER A 168 -8.41 -4.76 21.63
C SER A 168 -8.21 -5.43 22.98
N GLU A 169 -6.97 -5.71 23.36
CA GLU A 169 -6.56 -5.90 24.74
C GLU A 169 -6.45 -4.56 25.46
#